data_67b93783ddf0ee73c2a86027aad1cdbe
#
_entry.id   67b93783ddf0ee73c2a86027aad1cdbe
#
_cell.length_a   1.000
_cell.length_b   1.000
_cell.length_c   1.000
_cell.angle_alpha   90.00
_cell.angle_beta   90.00
_cell.angle_gamma   90.00
#
_symmetry.space_group_name_H-M   'P 1'
#
loop_
_entity.id
_entity.type
_entity.pdbx_description
1 polymer ?
#
loop_
_entity_poly.entity_id
_entity_poly.type
_entity_poly.pdbx_seq_one_letter_code
_entity_poly.pdbx_strand_id
1 'polypeptide(L)' 'MPKGKYYEYQIKRAALDDDYLMGNIDKLQYTKESLDLELKYEKYIQRKK' A
#
# COMPACT_ATOMS: atom_id res chain seq x y z
N MET A 1 -1.98 -2.08 -20.99
CA MET A 1 -1.85 -1.51 -20.56
C MET A 1 -1.26 -1.20 -19.48
N PRO A 2 -0.93 -0.47 -19.29
CA PRO A 2 -0.19 -0.12 -18.33
C PRO A 2 -0.83 -0.06 -17.14
N LYS A 3 -0.48 -0.71 -16.28
CA LYS A 3 -1.01 -0.59 -15.15
C LYS A 3 -0.56 0.59 -14.51
N GLY A 4 0.45 1.08 -14.65
CA GLY A 4 0.85 2.31 -14.04
C GLY A 4 1.12 2.21 -12.58
N LYS A 5 1.22 3.37 -11.93
CA LYS A 5 1.57 3.42 -10.52
C LYS A 5 0.47 2.93 -9.61
N TYR A 6 -0.75 3.11 -10.02
CA TYR A 6 -1.84 2.65 -9.18
C TYR A 6 -1.79 1.14 -9.02
N TYR A 7 -1.48 0.46 -10.10
CA TYR A 7 -1.38 -0.98 -10.07
C TYR A 7 -0.21 -1.39 -9.17
N GLU A 8 0.87 -0.66 -9.28
CA GLU A 8 2.03 -0.90 -8.47
C GLU A 8 1.69 -0.75 -7.00
N TYR A 9 0.91 0.28 -6.69
CA TYR A 9 0.49 0.53 -5.33
C TYR A 9 -0.34 -0.65 -4.82
N GLN A 10 -1.24 -1.15 -5.61
CA GLN A 10 -2.07 -2.26 -5.19
C GLN A 10 -1.26 -3.51 -4.89
N ILE A 11 -0.27 -3.78 -5.70
CA ILE A 11 0.57 -4.93 -5.45
C ILE A 11 1.33 -4.78 -4.15
N LYS A 12 1.89 -3.62 -3.91
CA LYS A 12 2.63 -3.39 -2.69
C LYS A 12 1.74 -3.43 -1.48
N ARG A 13 0.53 -2.93 -1.62
CA ARG A 13 -0.41 -2.93 -0.52
C ARG A 13 -0.82 -4.35 -0.18
N ALA A 14 -1.02 -5.16 -1.18
CA ALA A 14 -1.40 -6.55 -0.98
C ALA A 14 -0.28 -7.30 -0.27
N ALA A 15 0.94 -7.03 -0.66
CA ALA A 15 2.07 -7.69 -0.03
C ALA A 15 2.16 -7.30 1.44
N LEU A 16 1.88 -6.04 1.72
CA LEU A 16 1.92 -5.55 3.08
C LEU A 16 0.85 -6.24 3.92
N ASP A 17 -0.34 -6.36 3.36
CA ASP A 17 -1.43 -7.03 4.05
C ASP A 17 -1.07 -8.46 4.37
N ASP A 18 -0.45 -9.12 3.43
CA ASP A 18 -0.04 -10.49 3.61
C ASP A 18 0.94 -10.61 4.76
N ASP A 19 1.93 -9.74 4.78
CA ASP A 19 2.93 -9.78 5.83
C ASP A 19 2.29 -9.60 7.20
N TYR A 20 1.32 -8.72 7.26
CA TYR A 20 0.66 -8.47 8.52
C TYR A 20 -0.15 -9.69 8.95
N LEU A 21 -0.87 -10.28 8.02
CA LEU A 21 -1.67 -11.44 8.32
C LEU A 21 -0.82 -12.63 8.73
N MET A 22 0.34 -12.75 8.15
CA MET A 22 1.21 -13.85 8.48
C MET A 22 2.00 -13.60 9.74
N GLY A 23 1.92 -12.42 10.29
CA GLY A 23 2.64 -12.14 11.50
C GLY A 23 4.06 -11.70 11.31
N ASN A 24 4.44 -11.37 10.08
CA ASN A 24 5.79 -10.95 9.81
C ASN A 24 6.04 -9.52 10.32
N ILE A 25 4.99 -8.74 10.44
CA ILE A 25 5.12 -7.39 10.94
C ILE A 25 3.99 -7.14 11.91
N ASP A 26 4.17 -6.23 12.85
CA ASP A 26 3.13 -5.99 13.83
C ASP A 26 2.27 -4.83 13.37
N LYS A 27 1.27 -4.50 14.15
CA LYS A 27 0.33 -3.49 13.77
C LYS A 27 0.98 -2.13 13.57
N LEU A 28 1.92 -1.80 14.42
CA LEU A 28 2.58 -0.53 14.31
C LEU A 28 3.33 -0.44 13.01
N GLN A 29 4.06 -1.47 12.66
CA GLN A 29 4.81 -1.50 11.43
C GLN A 29 3.85 -1.44 10.24
N TYR A 30 2.78 -2.19 10.32
CA TYR A 30 1.79 -2.22 9.26
C TYR A 30 1.22 -0.81 9.02
N THR A 31 0.87 -0.14 10.10
CA THR A 31 0.30 1.19 9.99
C THR A 31 1.28 2.17 9.36
N LYS A 32 2.52 2.11 9.79
CA LYS A 32 3.51 3.00 9.25
C LYS A 32 3.75 2.77 7.78
N GLU A 33 3.89 1.52 7.39
CA GLU A 33 4.15 1.20 6.00
C GLU A 33 2.97 1.55 5.14
N SER A 34 1.77 1.33 5.68
CA SER A 34 0.56 1.64 4.97
C SER A 34 0.48 3.14 4.67
N LEU A 35 0.76 3.93 5.68
CA LEU A 35 0.74 5.36 5.52
C LEU A 35 1.78 5.81 4.52
N ASP A 36 2.94 5.23 4.60
CA ASP A 36 4.02 5.57 3.70
C ASP A 36 3.62 5.30 2.25
N LEU A 37 2.97 4.18 2.02
CA LEU A 37 2.52 3.85 0.69
C LEU A 37 1.49 4.85 0.20
N GLU A 38 0.57 5.19 1.07
CA GLU A 38 -0.46 6.13 0.69
C GLU A 38 0.13 7.47 0.31
N LEU A 39 1.07 7.95 1.08
CA LEU A 39 1.69 9.23 0.79
C LEU A 39 2.50 9.16 -0.49
N LYS A 40 3.18 8.07 -0.68
CA LYS A 40 4.01 7.92 -1.84
C LYS A 40 3.21 7.87 -3.14
N TYR A 41 2.08 7.20 -3.11
CA TYR A 41 1.27 7.05 -4.31
C TYR A 41 0.00 7.89 -4.25
N GLU A 42 0.01 8.89 -3.41
CA GLU A 42 -1.17 9.70 -3.24
C GLU A 42 -1.75 10.26 -4.51
N LYS A 43 -0.95 10.82 -5.37
CA LYS A 43 -1.47 11.40 -6.57
C LYS A 43 -1.96 10.35 -7.55
N TYR A 44 -1.61 9.11 -7.38
CA TYR A 44 -2.05 8.08 -8.29
C TYR A 44 -3.34 7.42 -7.80
N ILE A 45 -3.56 7.44 -6.48
CA ILE A 45 -4.77 6.84 -5.98
C ILE A 45 -5.76 7.86 -5.53
N GLN A 46 -5.61 9.17 -5.93
CA GLN A 46 -6.49 10.18 -5.51
C GLN A 46 -7.79 9.92 -5.89
N ARG A 47 -8.74 9.93 -5.17
CA ARG A 47 -9.97 9.73 -5.55
C ARG A 47 -10.60 10.93 -5.62
N LYS A 48 -11.40 11.19 -6.23
CA LYS A 48 -11.98 12.34 -6.37
C LYS A 48 -12.90 12.48 -5.49
N LYS A 49 -13.32 13.17 -5.07
CA LYS A 49 -14.25 13.35 -4.20
C LYS A 49 -15.26 13.84 -4.58
#